data_eff99c4bf8cdceac145df2745aa64c02
#
_entry.id   eff99c4bf8cdceac145df2745aa64c02
#
_cell.length_a   1.000
_cell.length_b   1.000
_cell.length_c   1.000
_cell.angle_alpha   90.00
_cell.angle_beta   90.00
_cell.angle_gamma   90.00
#
_symmetry.space_group_name_H-M   'P 1'
#
loop_
_entity.id
_entity.type
_entity.pdbx_description
1 polymer ?
#
loop_
_entity_poly.entity_id
_entity_poly.type
_entity_poly.pdbx_seq_one_letter_code
_entity_poly.pdbx_strand_id
1 'polypeptide(L)'
;STIYFSATLLPVQYYRKLLSGRENDYAIYAHTPFSPDQKKVLLGRDVSSRYTRRGPEEYGRIAEYIAKTISARKGNYMVFFPSYRMLEDIYDIYLEKFAGQNEKILCQSPSMQENAREEFLAEFDCEQETTLLGFCVMGGIFAEGIDLTGEKLIGAIIVGTGLPQISYEREILKKYYDRKGENGFDYAYRFPGMNKVLQSAGRVIRTKEDKGVILLLDERFCSPDY
;
A
#
# COMPACT_ATOMS: atom_id res chain seq x y z
N SER A 1 7.64 31.05 10.42
CA SER A 1 8.26 29.74 10.20
C SER A 1 7.17 28.70 10.00
N THR A 2 7.39 27.79 9.05
CA THR A 2 6.47 26.68 8.77
C THR A 2 7.17 25.38 9.11
N ILE A 3 6.45 24.45 9.75
CA ILE A 3 6.93 23.11 10.09
C ILE A 3 6.04 22.11 9.37
N TYR A 4 6.64 21.22 8.56
CA TYR A 4 6.00 20.09 7.93
C TYR A 4 6.41 18.82 8.65
N PHE A 5 5.48 17.94 8.95
CA PHE A 5 5.79 16.65 9.58
C PHE A 5 4.87 15.54 9.06
N SER A 6 5.43 14.35 8.88
CA SER A 6 4.69 13.12 8.54
C SER A 6 5.60 11.93 8.75
N ALA A 7 5.01 10.76 8.95
CA ALA A 7 5.73 9.49 8.99
C ALA A 7 6.29 9.06 7.61
N THR A 8 5.77 9.65 6.52
CA THR A 8 6.09 9.26 5.13
C THR A 8 6.70 10.38 4.30
N LEU A 9 7.35 11.39 4.93
CA LEU A 9 8.14 12.41 4.20
C LEU A 9 9.47 11.84 3.68
N LEU A 10 9.39 10.76 2.91
CA LEU A 10 10.54 10.04 2.35
C LEU A 10 10.49 9.98 0.81
N PRO A 11 11.62 10.16 0.12
CA PRO A 11 12.88 10.67 0.66
C PRO A 11 12.78 12.16 1.00
N VAL A 12 13.47 12.58 2.05
CA VAL A 12 13.36 13.98 2.57
C VAL A 12 13.76 15.02 1.54
N GLN A 13 14.71 14.72 0.68
CA GLN A 13 15.17 15.63 -0.38
C GLN A 13 14.05 15.96 -1.37
N TYR A 14 13.20 14.99 -1.68
CA TYR A 14 12.02 15.20 -2.51
C TYR A 14 11.08 16.25 -1.88
N TYR A 15 10.73 16.07 -0.61
CA TYR A 15 9.84 17.00 0.07
C TYR A 15 10.47 18.37 0.32
N ARG A 16 11.77 18.45 0.62
CA ARG A 16 12.48 19.74 0.72
C ARG A 16 12.35 20.53 -0.57
N LYS A 17 12.55 19.89 -1.72
CA LYS A 17 12.43 20.56 -3.03
C LYS A 17 11.01 20.96 -3.38
N LEU A 18 9.99 20.22 -2.92
CA LEU A 18 8.59 20.54 -3.18
C LEU A 18 8.04 21.62 -2.25
N LEU A 19 8.40 21.59 -0.97
CA LEU A 19 7.78 22.40 0.08
C LEU A 19 8.60 23.65 0.42
N SER A 20 9.90 23.66 0.08
CA SER A 20 10.79 24.74 0.37
C SER A 20 11.56 25.15 -0.89
N GLY A 21 11.60 26.46 -1.15
CA GLY A 21 12.48 27.03 -2.17
C GLY A 21 13.92 27.31 -1.67
N ARG A 22 14.28 26.92 -0.45
CA ARG A 22 15.55 27.22 0.18
C ARG A 22 16.39 25.97 0.40
N GLU A 23 17.65 26.02 0.01
CA GLU A 23 18.56 24.88 0.18
C GLU A 23 18.97 24.63 1.64
N ASN A 24 18.85 25.62 2.50
CA ASN A 24 19.30 25.58 3.90
C ASN A 24 18.20 25.22 4.90
N ASP A 25 17.02 24.79 4.45
CA ASP A 25 15.96 24.37 5.38
C ASP A 25 16.33 23.03 6.04
N TYR A 26 16.11 22.96 7.34
CA TYR A 26 16.45 21.80 8.15
C TYR A 26 15.45 20.66 7.91
N ALA A 27 15.97 19.43 7.96
CA ALA A 27 15.17 18.23 8.03
C ALA A 27 15.63 17.39 9.23
N ILE A 28 14.68 16.90 10.00
CA ILE A 28 14.95 16.05 11.16
C ILE A 28 14.33 14.69 10.90
N TYR A 29 15.13 13.65 11.07
CA TYR A 29 14.67 12.27 11.07
C TYR A 29 14.44 11.81 12.50
N ALA A 30 13.20 11.44 12.80
CA ALA A 30 12.91 10.69 14.02
C ALA A 30 13.07 9.19 13.74
N HIS A 31 13.84 8.51 14.56
CA HIS A 31 13.91 7.05 14.49
C HIS A 31 12.55 6.43 14.84
N THR A 32 12.20 5.36 14.14
CA THR A 32 11.00 4.60 14.48
C THR A 32 11.12 4.05 15.90
N PRO A 33 10.06 4.17 16.73
CA PRO A 33 10.04 3.57 18.06
C PRO A 33 9.76 2.06 18.02
N PHE A 34 9.49 1.51 16.84
CA PHE A 34 9.07 0.11 16.64
C PHE A 34 10.26 -0.80 16.37
N SER A 35 10.30 -1.95 17.05
CA SER A 35 11.32 -2.96 16.81
C SER A 35 11.18 -3.58 15.42
N PRO A 36 12.30 -3.88 14.72
CA PRO A 36 12.27 -4.66 13.49
C PRO A 36 11.56 -6.01 13.63
N ASP A 37 11.62 -6.63 14.81
CA ASP A 37 11.01 -7.93 15.10
C ASP A 37 9.47 -7.91 15.16
N GLN A 38 8.87 -6.74 15.18
CA GLN A 38 7.41 -6.57 15.16
C GLN A 38 6.82 -6.82 13.77
N LYS A 39 7.62 -6.71 12.72
CA LYS A 39 7.13 -6.85 11.35
C LYS A 39 7.96 -7.85 10.55
N LYS A 40 7.27 -8.71 9.79
CA LYS A 40 7.88 -9.55 8.77
C LYS A 40 7.54 -8.98 7.40
N VAL A 41 8.55 -8.57 6.64
CA VAL A 41 8.39 -8.10 5.27
C VAL A 41 8.73 -9.23 4.31
N LEU A 42 7.82 -9.55 3.41
CA LEU A 42 7.95 -10.58 2.38
C LEU A 42 7.83 -9.94 1.00
N LEU A 43 8.54 -10.51 0.01
CA LEU A 43 8.55 -10.02 -1.38
C LEU A 43 8.08 -11.13 -2.32
N GLY A 44 7.03 -10.87 -3.11
CA GLY A 44 6.64 -11.69 -4.26
C GLY A 44 7.45 -11.25 -5.47
N ARG A 45 8.43 -12.05 -5.86
CA ARG A 45 9.45 -11.69 -6.85
C ARG A 45 9.07 -12.04 -8.29
N ASP A 46 8.10 -12.89 -8.47
CA ASP A 46 7.67 -13.47 -9.76
C ASP A 46 6.36 -12.89 -10.26
N VAL A 47 5.81 -11.89 -9.57
CA VAL A 47 4.59 -11.17 -9.95
C VAL A 47 4.86 -9.70 -10.24
N SER A 48 4.02 -9.08 -11.07
CA SER A 48 4.18 -7.68 -11.48
C SER A 48 2.85 -7.01 -11.75
N SER A 49 2.72 -5.74 -11.34
CA SER A 49 1.59 -4.89 -11.68
C SER A 49 1.82 -4.08 -12.96
N ARG A 50 2.95 -4.28 -13.67
CA ARG A 50 3.26 -3.58 -14.93
C ARG A 50 2.18 -3.83 -15.97
N TYR A 51 1.83 -2.79 -16.71
CA TYR A 51 0.80 -2.87 -17.74
C TYR A 51 1.04 -4.01 -18.74
N THR A 52 2.29 -4.23 -19.14
CA THR A 52 2.71 -5.28 -20.08
C THR A 52 2.60 -6.70 -19.55
N ARG A 53 2.46 -6.87 -18.23
CA ARG A 53 2.34 -8.16 -17.55
C ARG A 53 0.91 -8.50 -17.14
N ARG A 54 -0.02 -7.54 -17.27
CA ARG A 54 -1.42 -7.70 -16.82
C ARG A 54 -2.14 -8.76 -17.64
N GLY A 55 -2.86 -9.62 -16.93
CA GLY A 55 -3.67 -10.67 -17.54
C GLY A 55 -4.08 -11.74 -16.53
N PRO A 56 -4.97 -12.68 -16.92
CA PRO A 56 -5.55 -13.68 -16.02
C PRO A 56 -4.50 -14.54 -15.29
N GLU A 57 -3.41 -14.89 -15.97
CA GLU A 57 -2.33 -15.69 -15.39
C GLU A 57 -1.60 -14.94 -14.29
N GLU A 58 -1.21 -13.68 -14.55
CA GLU A 58 -0.54 -12.84 -13.56
C GLU A 58 -1.44 -12.55 -12.38
N TYR A 59 -2.71 -12.24 -12.63
CA TYR A 59 -3.71 -11.98 -11.59
C TYR A 59 -4.01 -13.22 -10.76
N GLY A 60 -4.03 -14.40 -11.40
CA GLY A 60 -4.15 -15.68 -10.71
C GLY A 60 -3.00 -15.94 -9.73
N ARG A 61 -1.75 -15.63 -10.11
CA ARG A 61 -0.59 -15.73 -9.22
C ARG A 61 -0.68 -14.76 -8.05
N ILE A 62 -1.11 -13.53 -8.31
CA ILE A 62 -1.33 -12.55 -7.22
C ILE A 62 -2.41 -13.04 -6.26
N ALA A 63 -3.54 -13.54 -6.77
CA ALA A 63 -4.61 -14.11 -5.95
C ALA A 63 -4.13 -15.33 -5.12
N GLU A 64 -3.28 -16.18 -5.70
CA GLU A 64 -2.67 -17.31 -4.99
C GLU A 64 -1.75 -16.84 -3.84
N TYR A 65 -0.95 -15.79 -4.05
CA TYR A 65 -0.15 -15.19 -2.97
C TYR A 65 -1.02 -14.68 -1.82
N ILE A 66 -2.14 -14.04 -2.14
CA ILE A 66 -3.11 -13.57 -1.14
C ILE A 66 -3.64 -14.77 -0.34
N ALA A 67 -4.15 -15.79 -1.02
CA ALA A 67 -4.70 -16.99 -0.39
C ALA A 67 -3.67 -17.70 0.51
N LYS A 68 -2.44 -17.92 0.02
CA LYS A 68 -1.36 -18.53 0.79
C LYS A 68 -0.98 -17.71 2.03
N THR A 69 -1.02 -16.38 1.93
CA THR A 69 -0.66 -15.52 3.05
C THR A 69 -1.69 -15.60 4.17
N ILE A 70 -2.97 -15.53 3.85
CA ILE A 70 -4.02 -15.56 4.88
C ILE A 70 -4.25 -16.96 5.45
N SER A 71 -3.92 -18.02 4.69
CA SER A 71 -4.00 -19.41 5.19
C SER A 71 -2.92 -19.72 6.23
N ALA A 72 -1.82 -18.97 6.27
CA ALA A 72 -0.73 -19.19 7.21
C ALA A 72 -1.07 -18.82 8.66
N ARG A 73 -1.96 -17.86 8.87
CA ARG A 73 -2.46 -17.46 10.19
C ARG A 73 -3.85 -16.84 10.05
N LYS A 74 -4.81 -17.33 10.85
CA LYS A 74 -6.12 -16.69 11.00
C LYS A 74 -5.96 -15.27 11.55
N GLY A 75 -6.72 -14.31 11.00
CA GLY A 75 -6.75 -12.92 11.46
C GLY A 75 -7.23 -11.97 10.37
N ASN A 76 -7.04 -10.69 10.60
CA ASN A 76 -7.55 -9.65 9.72
C ASN A 76 -6.45 -9.11 8.79
N TYR A 77 -6.75 -9.06 7.51
CA TYR A 77 -5.83 -8.66 6.45
C TYR A 77 -6.45 -7.60 5.53
N MET A 78 -5.62 -6.68 5.04
CA MET A 78 -5.99 -5.77 3.96
C MET A 78 -5.07 -5.99 2.75
N VAL A 79 -5.68 -6.02 1.56
CA VAL A 79 -4.96 -6.04 0.28
C VAL A 79 -5.14 -4.71 -0.40
N PHE A 80 -4.05 -4.06 -0.75
CA PHE A 80 -4.04 -2.74 -1.39
C PHE A 80 -3.62 -2.83 -2.85
N PHE A 81 -4.48 -2.35 -3.73
CA PHE A 81 -4.29 -2.37 -5.18
C PHE A 81 -4.02 -0.98 -5.76
N PRO A 82 -3.30 -0.87 -6.89
CA PRO A 82 -2.99 0.41 -7.50
C PRO A 82 -4.18 1.08 -8.20
N SER A 83 -5.27 0.34 -8.45
CA SER A 83 -6.48 0.84 -9.09
C SER A 83 -7.68 -0.07 -8.82
N TYR A 84 -8.89 0.48 -8.92
CA TYR A 84 -10.13 -0.29 -8.83
C TYR A 84 -10.22 -1.40 -9.87
N ARG A 85 -9.84 -1.13 -11.11
CA ARG A 85 -9.86 -2.15 -12.16
C ARG A 85 -9.02 -3.38 -11.80
N MET A 86 -7.79 -3.19 -11.30
CA MET A 86 -6.95 -4.32 -10.91
C MET A 86 -7.49 -5.02 -9.66
N LEU A 87 -8.09 -4.26 -8.73
CA LEU A 87 -8.78 -4.80 -7.57
C LEU A 87 -9.92 -5.73 -8.03
N GLU A 88 -10.81 -5.25 -8.89
CA GLU A 88 -11.96 -6.00 -9.41
C GLU A 88 -11.53 -7.26 -10.15
N ASP A 89 -10.59 -7.14 -11.11
CA ASP A 89 -10.08 -8.27 -11.89
C ASP A 89 -9.49 -9.37 -10.99
N ILE A 90 -8.74 -8.99 -9.93
CA ILE A 90 -8.12 -9.97 -9.01
C ILE A 90 -9.12 -10.49 -7.98
N TYR A 91 -10.05 -9.65 -7.53
CA TYR A 91 -11.14 -10.05 -6.64
C TYR A 91 -12.00 -11.14 -7.25
N ASP A 92 -12.41 -10.99 -8.51
CA ASP A 92 -13.21 -11.99 -9.22
C ASP A 92 -12.47 -13.33 -9.34
N ILE A 93 -11.19 -13.30 -9.70
CA ILE A 93 -10.35 -14.50 -9.76
C ILE A 93 -10.19 -15.13 -8.38
N TYR A 94 -10.03 -14.30 -7.33
CA TYR A 94 -9.91 -14.78 -5.96
C TYR A 94 -11.18 -15.49 -5.52
N LEU A 95 -12.34 -14.89 -5.75
CA LEU A 95 -13.63 -15.52 -5.42
C LEU A 95 -13.86 -16.83 -6.17
N GLU A 96 -13.50 -16.88 -7.44
CA GLU A 96 -13.69 -18.08 -8.28
C GLU A 96 -12.80 -19.25 -7.83
N LYS A 97 -11.53 -18.98 -7.46
CA LYS A 97 -10.50 -20.01 -7.36
C LYS A 97 -10.04 -20.32 -5.94
N PHE A 98 -10.12 -19.35 -5.04
CA PHE A 98 -9.47 -19.42 -3.73
C PHE A 98 -10.38 -19.17 -2.55
N ALA A 99 -11.51 -18.44 -2.72
CA ALA A 99 -12.39 -18.12 -1.62
C ALA A 99 -12.96 -19.39 -0.94
N GLY A 100 -12.77 -19.46 0.38
CA GLY A 100 -13.19 -20.59 1.21
C GLY A 100 -14.32 -20.22 2.19
N GLN A 101 -14.87 -21.25 2.87
CA GLN A 101 -15.92 -21.04 3.87
C GLN A 101 -15.41 -20.37 5.16
N ASN A 102 -14.10 -20.34 5.36
CA ASN A 102 -13.47 -19.81 6.59
C ASN A 102 -12.96 -18.38 6.43
N GLU A 103 -13.53 -17.64 5.47
CA GLU A 103 -13.14 -16.27 5.17
C GLU A 103 -14.37 -15.37 5.06
N LYS A 104 -14.28 -14.19 5.67
CA LYS A 104 -15.17 -13.06 5.38
C LYS A 104 -14.43 -12.09 4.48
N ILE A 105 -15.00 -11.82 3.31
CA ILE A 105 -14.34 -10.98 2.30
C ILE A 105 -15.12 -9.69 2.13
N LEU A 106 -14.43 -8.57 2.23
CA LEU A 106 -14.94 -7.23 2.01
C LEU A 106 -14.25 -6.61 0.81
N CYS A 107 -14.97 -5.84 0.02
CA CYS A 107 -14.44 -5.18 -1.17
C CYS A 107 -14.82 -3.71 -1.21
N GLN A 108 -13.84 -2.83 -1.36
CA GLN A 108 -14.06 -1.42 -1.54
C GLN A 108 -14.63 -1.14 -2.92
N SER A 109 -15.74 -0.38 -2.99
CA SER A 109 -16.30 0.10 -4.27
C SER A 109 -15.84 1.53 -4.60
N PRO A 110 -15.80 1.93 -5.88
CA PRO A 110 -15.44 3.30 -6.30
C PRO A 110 -16.37 4.38 -5.74
N SER A 111 -17.63 4.05 -5.49
CA SER A 111 -18.67 4.97 -5.01
C SER A 111 -19.03 4.78 -3.54
N MET A 112 -18.16 4.14 -2.76
CA MET A 112 -18.40 3.86 -1.35
C MET A 112 -18.65 5.14 -0.56
N GLN A 113 -19.86 5.26 0.02
CA GLN A 113 -20.27 6.36 0.87
C GLN A 113 -19.67 6.21 2.27
N GLU A 114 -19.67 7.30 3.06
CA GLU A 114 -19.06 7.32 4.40
C GLU A 114 -19.66 6.23 5.32
N ASN A 115 -20.97 6.04 5.31
CA ASN A 115 -21.61 4.98 6.13
C ASN A 115 -21.10 3.58 5.77
N ALA A 116 -20.98 3.28 4.47
CA ALA A 116 -20.46 1.99 4.02
C ALA A 116 -18.96 1.82 4.36
N ARG A 117 -18.21 2.93 4.39
CA ARG A 117 -16.82 2.95 4.87
C ARG A 117 -16.75 2.63 6.37
N GLU A 118 -17.61 3.25 7.17
CA GLU A 118 -17.69 2.99 8.62
C GLU A 118 -18.07 1.54 8.90
N GLU A 119 -19.06 0.99 8.19
CA GLU A 119 -19.46 -0.42 8.28
C GLU A 119 -18.29 -1.36 7.91
N PHE A 120 -17.57 -1.05 6.82
CA PHE A 120 -16.39 -1.82 6.42
C PHE A 120 -15.32 -1.84 7.52
N LEU A 121 -15.07 -0.71 8.17
CA LEU A 121 -14.08 -0.60 9.24
C LEU A 121 -14.54 -1.25 10.54
N ALA A 122 -15.84 -1.16 10.86
CA ALA A 122 -16.42 -1.79 12.03
C ALA A 122 -16.24 -3.32 12.04
N GLU A 123 -16.17 -3.94 10.85
CA GLU A 123 -15.87 -5.36 10.74
C GLU A 123 -14.48 -5.72 11.27
N PHE A 124 -13.50 -4.84 11.13
CA PHE A 124 -12.16 -5.04 11.66
C PHE A 124 -12.08 -4.85 13.18
N ASP A 125 -13.06 -4.17 13.78
CA ASP A 125 -13.16 -3.99 15.24
C ASP A 125 -13.81 -5.18 15.95
N CYS A 126 -14.53 -6.02 15.20
CA CYS A 126 -15.20 -7.20 15.76
C CYS A 126 -14.22 -8.37 15.94
N GLU A 127 -14.41 -9.17 16.99
CA GLU A 127 -13.76 -10.49 17.07
C GLU A 127 -14.27 -11.37 15.93
N GLN A 128 -13.37 -11.85 15.10
CA GLN A 128 -13.71 -12.68 13.96
C GLN A 128 -13.49 -14.17 14.28
N GLU A 129 -14.50 -15.00 14.05
CA GLU A 129 -14.36 -16.46 14.11
C GLU A 129 -13.56 -17.00 12.91
N THR A 130 -13.54 -16.26 11.82
CA THR A 130 -12.89 -16.58 10.54
C THR A 130 -11.84 -15.54 10.18
N THR A 131 -11.08 -15.74 9.13
CA THR A 131 -10.20 -14.74 8.56
C THR A 131 -11.03 -13.62 7.91
N LEU A 132 -10.70 -12.36 8.22
CA LEU A 132 -11.27 -11.19 7.55
C LEU A 132 -10.28 -10.66 6.50
N LEU A 133 -10.74 -10.51 5.26
CA LEU A 133 -9.93 -10.06 4.13
C LEU A 133 -10.60 -8.86 3.45
N GLY A 134 -9.99 -7.68 3.57
CA GLY A 134 -10.46 -6.46 2.93
C GLY A 134 -9.68 -6.13 1.65
N PHE A 135 -10.35 -6.01 0.52
CA PHE A 135 -9.79 -5.55 -0.75
C PHE A 135 -9.96 -4.04 -0.88
N CYS A 136 -8.86 -3.30 -0.96
CA CYS A 136 -8.82 -1.83 -0.91
C CYS A 136 -7.93 -1.25 -2.01
N VAL A 137 -8.09 0.03 -2.31
CA VAL A 137 -7.21 0.76 -3.26
C VAL A 137 -6.21 1.62 -2.50
N MET A 138 -4.95 1.59 -2.93
CA MET A 138 -3.88 2.42 -2.37
C MET A 138 -4.19 3.92 -2.54
N GLY A 139 -3.96 4.72 -1.49
CA GLY A 139 -4.22 6.17 -1.52
C GLY A 139 -5.71 6.50 -1.56
N GLY A 140 -6.59 5.52 -1.36
CA GLY A 140 -8.03 5.70 -1.18
C GLY A 140 -8.41 5.95 0.28
N ILE A 141 -9.72 5.92 0.55
CA ILE A 141 -10.31 6.21 1.87
C ILE A 141 -9.81 5.30 3.01
N PHE A 142 -9.25 4.12 2.67
CA PHE A 142 -8.67 3.17 3.63
C PHE A 142 -7.14 3.31 3.78
N ALA A 143 -6.50 4.16 2.97
CA ALA A 143 -5.07 4.42 3.10
C ALA A 143 -4.76 5.51 4.15
N GLU A 144 -5.75 6.30 4.57
CA GLU A 144 -5.62 7.38 5.55
C GLU A 144 -6.72 7.32 6.61
N GLY A 145 -6.44 7.82 7.81
CA GLY A 145 -7.46 7.97 8.86
C GLY A 145 -8.00 6.67 9.48
N ILE A 146 -7.31 5.53 9.31
CA ILE A 146 -7.67 4.26 9.94
C ILE A 146 -6.70 3.98 11.08
N ASP A 147 -7.22 3.60 12.24
CA ASP A 147 -6.44 3.22 13.42
C ASP A 147 -6.85 1.82 13.90
N LEU A 148 -6.36 0.81 13.19
CA LEU A 148 -6.57 -0.59 13.52
C LEU A 148 -5.34 -1.12 14.27
N THR A 149 -5.42 -1.13 15.59
CA THR A 149 -4.34 -1.58 16.49
C THR A 149 -4.50 -3.04 16.90
N GLY A 150 -3.41 -3.69 17.28
CA GLY A 150 -3.41 -5.07 17.76
C GLY A 150 -3.86 -6.08 16.71
N GLU A 151 -4.66 -7.04 17.10
CA GLU A 151 -5.17 -8.10 16.22
C GLU A 151 -6.23 -7.59 15.20
N LYS A 152 -6.64 -6.31 15.26
CA LYS A 152 -7.58 -5.72 14.30
C LYS A 152 -7.02 -5.69 12.87
N LEU A 153 -5.68 -5.64 12.71
CA LEU A 153 -5.01 -5.77 11.42
C LEU A 153 -3.63 -6.40 11.58
N ILE A 154 -3.50 -7.67 11.25
CA ILE A 154 -2.24 -8.42 11.39
C ILE A 154 -1.45 -8.53 10.09
N GLY A 155 -2.01 -8.13 8.96
CA GLY A 155 -1.31 -8.18 7.69
C GLY A 155 -1.78 -7.19 6.65
N ALA A 156 -0.81 -6.65 5.89
CA ALA A 156 -1.05 -5.85 4.70
C ALA A 156 -0.37 -6.50 3.49
N ILE A 157 -1.13 -6.70 2.43
CA ILE A 157 -0.65 -7.22 1.14
C ILE A 157 -0.73 -6.06 0.14
N ILE A 158 0.39 -5.68 -0.46
CA ILE A 158 0.48 -4.52 -1.32
C ILE A 158 0.82 -4.97 -2.74
N VAL A 159 -0.10 -4.77 -3.65
CA VAL A 159 0.03 -5.15 -5.05
C VAL A 159 0.55 -3.97 -5.86
N GLY A 160 1.77 -4.11 -6.37
CA GLY A 160 2.40 -3.08 -7.19
C GLY A 160 3.02 -1.92 -6.40
N THR A 161 3.72 -1.06 -7.10
CA THR A 161 4.54 0.04 -6.55
C THR A 161 3.77 1.36 -6.42
N GLY A 162 2.45 1.35 -6.52
CA GLY A 162 1.60 2.52 -6.29
C GLY A 162 1.78 3.67 -7.27
N LEU A 163 2.47 3.46 -8.40
CA LEU A 163 2.72 4.53 -9.37
C LEU A 163 1.41 5.21 -9.77
N PRO A 164 1.34 6.55 -9.69
CA PRO A 164 0.19 7.28 -10.15
C PRO A 164 0.01 7.15 -11.68
N GLN A 165 -1.21 7.37 -12.14
CA GLN A 165 -1.50 7.40 -13.57
C GLN A 165 -0.74 8.52 -14.27
N ILE A 166 -0.41 8.29 -15.55
CA ILE A 166 0.20 9.31 -16.41
C ILE A 166 -0.81 10.46 -16.58
N SER A 167 -0.36 11.68 -16.31
CA SER A 167 -1.13 12.89 -16.54
C SER A 167 -0.22 13.98 -17.11
N TYR A 168 -0.86 15.00 -17.71
CA TYR A 168 -0.15 16.13 -18.28
C TYR A 168 0.72 16.86 -17.24
N GLU A 169 0.16 17.07 -16.05
CA GLU A 169 0.84 17.75 -14.93
C GLU A 169 2.08 16.96 -14.48
N ARG A 170 1.96 15.63 -14.42
CA ARG A 170 3.09 14.76 -14.03
C ARG A 170 4.18 14.74 -15.08
N GLU A 171 3.82 14.79 -16.36
CA GLU A 171 4.79 14.88 -17.45
C GLU A 171 5.49 16.24 -17.46
N ILE A 172 4.80 17.34 -17.11
CA ILE A 172 5.44 18.65 -16.88
C ILE A 172 6.43 18.56 -15.72
N LEU A 173 6.01 18.00 -14.58
CA LEU A 173 6.86 17.85 -13.40
C LEU A 173 8.10 16.99 -13.72
N LYS A 174 7.91 15.88 -14.42
CA LYS A 174 9.00 15.02 -14.88
C LYS A 174 10.01 15.80 -15.71
N LYS A 175 9.56 16.50 -16.77
CA LYS A 175 10.40 17.30 -17.63
C LYS A 175 11.11 18.43 -16.88
N TYR A 176 10.48 19.04 -15.90
CA TYR A 176 11.06 20.08 -15.06
C TYR A 176 12.28 19.57 -14.28
N TYR A 177 12.16 18.41 -13.63
CA TYR A 177 13.25 17.81 -12.88
C TYR A 177 14.34 17.23 -13.79
N ASP A 178 13.99 16.64 -14.93
CA ASP A 178 14.95 16.18 -15.95
C ASP A 178 15.85 17.34 -16.42
N ARG A 179 15.27 18.54 -16.66
CA ARG A 179 16.04 19.76 -17.03
C ARG A 179 16.95 20.27 -15.92
N LYS A 180 16.68 19.94 -14.67
CA LYS A 180 17.52 20.27 -13.51
C LYS A 180 18.61 19.24 -13.24
N GLY A 181 18.74 18.22 -14.09
CA GLY A 181 19.74 17.15 -13.93
C GLY A 181 19.35 16.10 -12.88
N GLU A 182 18.08 16.07 -12.48
CA GLU A 182 17.51 15.07 -11.56
C GLU A 182 16.79 13.97 -12.37
N ASN A 183 16.47 12.85 -11.72
CA ASN A 183 15.62 11.85 -12.35
C ASN A 183 14.14 12.28 -12.25
N GLY A 184 13.59 12.90 -13.28
CA GLY A 184 12.23 13.40 -13.26
C GLY A 184 11.16 12.31 -13.06
N PHE A 185 11.45 11.07 -13.44
CA PHE A 185 10.55 9.94 -13.17
C PHE A 185 10.40 9.68 -11.66
N ASP A 186 11.46 9.82 -10.90
CA ASP A 186 11.42 9.67 -9.46
C ASP A 186 10.48 10.68 -8.80
N TYR A 187 10.59 11.93 -9.20
CA TYR A 187 9.79 13.02 -8.65
C TYR A 187 8.31 12.95 -9.06
N ALA A 188 8.04 12.58 -10.30
CA ALA A 188 6.68 12.56 -10.83
C ALA A 188 5.91 11.27 -10.48
N TYR A 189 6.61 10.14 -10.35
CA TYR A 189 5.98 8.82 -10.27
C TYR A 189 6.47 7.97 -9.10
N ARG A 190 7.80 7.70 -9.00
CA ARG A 190 8.33 6.72 -8.05
C ARG A 190 8.13 7.14 -6.60
N PHE A 191 8.56 8.33 -6.22
CA PHE A 191 8.40 8.81 -4.83
C PHE A 191 6.94 8.92 -4.41
N PRO A 192 6.04 9.53 -5.19
CA PRO A 192 4.61 9.50 -4.87
C PRO A 192 4.01 8.09 -4.77
N GLY A 193 4.46 7.18 -5.62
CA GLY A 193 4.04 5.77 -5.58
C GLY A 193 4.48 5.07 -4.30
N MET A 194 5.77 5.17 -3.98
CA MET A 194 6.34 4.57 -2.77
C MET A 194 5.73 5.14 -1.49
N ASN A 195 5.36 6.42 -1.48
CA ASN A 195 4.65 6.98 -0.33
C ASN A 195 3.29 6.30 -0.08
N LYS A 196 2.54 5.97 -1.14
CA LYS A 196 1.30 5.20 -0.98
C LYS A 196 1.56 3.79 -0.45
N VAL A 197 2.63 3.13 -0.93
CA VAL A 197 3.06 1.82 -0.42
C VAL A 197 3.39 1.90 1.07
N LEU A 198 4.20 2.90 1.47
CA LEU A 198 4.59 3.10 2.86
C LEU A 198 3.40 3.44 3.77
N GLN A 199 2.46 4.25 3.29
CA GLN A 199 1.22 4.56 4.02
C GLN A 199 0.38 3.31 4.25
N SER A 200 0.20 2.48 3.22
CA SER A 200 -0.56 1.22 3.32
C SER A 200 0.15 0.21 4.23
N ALA A 201 1.47 0.05 4.09
CA ALA A 201 2.26 -0.84 4.95
C ALA A 201 2.28 -0.38 6.43
N GLY A 202 2.30 0.93 6.66
CA GLY A 202 2.30 1.53 7.99
C GLY A 202 1.01 1.33 8.79
N ARG A 203 -0.01 0.68 8.22
CA ARG A 203 -1.26 0.35 8.93
C ARG A 203 -1.10 -0.82 9.90
N VAL A 204 -0.14 -1.70 9.66
CA VAL A 204 0.02 -2.96 10.41
C VAL A 204 0.68 -2.75 11.78
N ILE A 205 1.63 -1.83 11.90
CA ILE A 205 2.35 -1.57 13.15
C ILE A 205 2.05 -0.14 13.62
N ARG A 206 1.30 -0.01 14.70
CA ARG A 206 0.83 1.24 15.30
C ARG A 206 1.28 1.41 16.75
N THR A 207 1.40 0.29 17.45
CA THR A 207 1.81 0.26 18.86
C THR A 207 3.08 -0.59 19.04
N LYS A 208 3.65 -0.57 20.25
CA LYS A 208 4.83 -1.38 20.58
C LYS A 208 4.51 -2.87 20.72
N GLU A 209 3.25 -3.20 20.88
CA GLU A 209 2.74 -4.55 21.05
C GLU A 209 2.33 -5.20 19.73
N ASP A 210 2.08 -4.40 18.69
CA ASP A 210 1.64 -4.90 17.39
C ASP A 210 2.69 -5.80 16.76
N LYS A 211 2.23 -6.87 16.11
CA LYS A 211 3.03 -7.76 15.28
C LYS A 211 2.27 -8.09 14.01
N GLY A 212 2.97 -8.07 12.87
CA GLY A 212 2.29 -8.39 11.64
C GLY A 212 3.19 -8.63 10.44
N VAL A 213 2.54 -8.98 9.32
CA VAL A 213 3.19 -9.27 8.05
C VAL A 213 2.87 -8.20 7.02
N ILE A 214 3.87 -7.82 6.26
CA ILE A 214 3.74 -6.96 5.08
C ILE A 214 4.23 -7.77 3.90
N LEU A 215 3.34 -8.05 2.95
CA LEU A 215 3.69 -8.73 1.70
C LEU A 215 3.65 -7.73 0.54
N LEU A 216 4.78 -7.55 -0.13
CA LEU A 216 4.93 -6.67 -1.29
C LEU A 216 4.93 -7.52 -2.57
N LEU A 217 3.93 -7.36 -3.41
CA LEU A 217 3.71 -8.13 -4.62
C LEU A 217 4.03 -7.32 -5.88
N ASP A 218 5.30 -7.21 -6.18
CA ASP A 218 5.82 -6.70 -7.47
C ASP A 218 7.33 -6.95 -7.56
N GLU A 219 7.80 -7.46 -8.68
CA GLU A 219 9.22 -7.71 -8.98
C GLU A 219 10.10 -6.45 -8.78
N ARG A 220 9.54 -5.25 -8.98
CA ARG A 220 10.26 -3.98 -8.84
C ARG A 220 10.75 -3.72 -7.43
N PHE A 221 10.11 -4.26 -6.40
CA PHE A 221 10.60 -4.14 -5.02
C PHE A 221 11.94 -4.84 -4.77
N CYS A 222 12.40 -5.65 -5.72
CA CYS A 222 13.73 -6.26 -5.68
C CYS A 222 14.80 -5.40 -6.37
N SER A 223 14.43 -4.28 -6.98
CA SER A 223 15.35 -3.34 -7.60
C SER A 223 15.88 -2.36 -6.54
N PRO A 224 17.17 -1.96 -6.63
CA PRO A 224 17.75 -0.92 -5.76
C PRO A 224 17.03 0.43 -5.82
N ASP A 225 16.25 0.65 -6.86
CA ASP A 225 15.50 1.89 -7.06
C ASP A 225 14.23 2.00 -6.21
N TYR A 226 13.77 0.89 -5.61
CA TYR A 226 12.54 0.77 -4.79
C TYR A 226 12.87 0.23 -3.37
#